data_a15f54622e93403cb20452aac86f2de1
#
_entry.id   a15f54622e93403cb20452aac86f2de1
#
_cell.length_a   1.000
_cell.length_b   1.000
_cell.length_c   1.000
_cell.angle_alpha   90.00
_cell.angle_beta   90.00
_cell.angle_gamma   90.00
#
_symmetry.space_group_name_H-M   'P 1'
#
loop_
_entity.id
_entity.type
_entity.pdbx_description
1 polymer ?
#
loop_
_entity_poly.entity_id
_entity_poly.type
_entity_poly.pdbx_seq_one_letter_code
_entity_poly.pdbx_strand_id
1 'polypeptide(L)'
;MNEFFSSDRDFSEDVVKQQSMVVAQHNDLITKAKYDLTTNEIKVMDYIISKIKPADEEFDTVHSSLYEISNVLGLKRSGRTYNQLTNTLRNLRQKEVIIYNEDTETATVTGWLQEFDVTRTGQVEAKISLKLAPYLLELKSKGHYTQHVLSDTIQLDSKYSIRLYKLMREADKNRGKIAPVIKHTPEELAVLMSAPKSYASWGRLNDKVIKPAIDEINLKIIDMDLELHTKKRGRKVVEVEIYNTFYPRKHSIKNPVPMTNWLNK
;
A
#
# COMPACT_ATOMS: atom_id res chain seq x y z
N MET A 1 34.51 12.23 26.42
CA MET A 1 33.85 10.90 26.31
C MET A 1 32.37 11.13 26.58
N ASN A 2 31.58 11.53 25.59
CA ASN A 2 30.06 11.61 25.65
C ASN A 2 29.46 12.34 24.45
N GLU A 3 29.92 12.06 23.23
CA GLU A 3 29.28 12.60 22.01
C GLU A 3 28.72 11.51 21.08
N PHE A 4 28.73 10.24 21.49
CA PHE A 4 28.31 9.12 20.63
C PHE A 4 26.83 8.70 20.79
N PHE A 5 26.07 9.30 21.70
CA PHE A 5 24.67 8.91 21.99
C PHE A 5 23.60 9.86 21.44
N SER A 6 23.95 10.95 20.75
CA SER A 6 22.96 11.86 20.16
C SER A 6 22.46 11.40 18.78
N SER A 7 23.24 10.55 18.06
CA SER A 7 22.90 10.14 16.70
C SER A 7 21.74 9.11 16.60
N ASP A 8 21.55 8.30 17.64
CA ASP A 8 20.51 7.24 17.58
C ASP A 8 19.09 7.77 17.86
N ARG A 9 18.93 8.88 18.56
CA ARG A 9 17.58 9.49 18.83
C ARG A 9 17.05 10.26 17.63
N ASP A 10 17.87 11.06 16.98
CA ASP A 10 17.50 11.76 15.74
C ASP A 10 17.12 10.79 14.63
N PHE A 11 17.74 9.63 14.63
CA PHE A 11 17.56 8.62 13.61
C PHE A 11 16.22 7.88 13.69
N SER A 12 15.73 7.62 14.90
CA SER A 12 14.42 6.99 15.12
C SER A 12 13.27 7.95 14.75
N GLU A 13 13.42 9.25 15.01
CA GLU A 13 12.43 10.28 14.69
C GLU A 13 12.30 10.47 13.17
N ASP A 14 13.41 10.49 12.43
CA ASP A 14 13.38 10.60 10.96
C ASP A 14 12.73 9.38 10.29
N VAL A 15 13.00 8.17 10.78
CA VAL A 15 12.35 6.95 10.26
C VAL A 15 10.85 6.97 10.55
N VAL A 16 10.43 7.32 11.76
CA VAL A 16 9.02 7.44 12.12
C VAL A 16 8.33 8.50 11.27
N LYS A 17 8.98 9.64 11.06
CA LYS A 17 8.47 10.72 10.18
C LYS A 17 8.30 10.23 8.75
N GLN A 18 9.27 9.49 8.21
CA GLN A 18 9.16 8.94 6.86
C GLN A 18 8.09 7.86 6.76
N GLN A 19 7.96 6.98 7.73
CA GLN A 19 6.89 5.97 7.77
C GLN A 19 5.50 6.60 7.94
N SER A 20 5.40 7.79 8.50
CA SER A 20 4.15 8.56 8.58
C SER A 20 3.79 9.32 7.31
N MET A 21 4.64 9.27 6.27
CA MET A 21 4.34 9.90 4.97
C MET A 21 3.14 9.24 4.32
N VAL A 22 2.44 10.06 3.53
CA VAL A 22 1.23 9.62 2.83
C VAL A 22 1.60 9.14 1.43
N VAL A 23 1.10 7.98 1.07
CA VAL A 23 1.10 7.45 -0.30
C VAL A 23 -0.23 7.82 -0.93
N ALA A 24 -0.22 8.61 -2.01
CA ALA A 24 -1.40 9.02 -2.74
C ALA A 24 -1.37 8.47 -4.17
N GLN A 25 -2.46 7.83 -4.60
CA GLN A 25 -2.56 7.20 -5.91
C GLN A 25 -3.97 7.41 -6.49
N HIS A 26 -4.07 7.69 -7.79
CA HIS A 26 -5.36 7.68 -8.48
C HIS A 26 -6.02 6.30 -8.35
N ASN A 27 -7.34 6.27 -8.24
CA ASN A 27 -8.06 5.02 -8.00
C ASN A 27 -7.86 3.98 -9.10
N ASP A 28 -7.72 4.41 -10.35
CA ASP A 28 -7.48 3.50 -11.47
C ASP A 28 -6.15 2.73 -11.33
N LEU A 29 -5.13 3.33 -10.70
CA LEU A 29 -3.89 2.62 -10.39
C LEU A 29 -4.09 1.52 -9.34
N ILE A 30 -5.12 1.66 -8.49
CA ILE A 30 -5.46 0.68 -7.47
C ILE A 30 -6.40 -0.40 -8.03
N THR A 31 -7.45 0.01 -8.75
CA THR A 31 -8.57 -0.86 -9.13
C THR A 31 -8.45 -1.45 -10.54
N LYS A 32 -7.75 -0.78 -11.47
CA LYS A 32 -7.66 -1.19 -12.89
C LYS A 32 -6.25 -1.64 -13.29
N ALA A 33 -5.21 -1.22 -12.57
CA ALA A 33 -3.84 -1.56 -12.94
C ALA A 33 -3.52 -3.05 -12.74
N LYS A 34 -2.95 -3.67 -13.78
CA LYS A 34 -2.43 -5.02 -13.75
C LYS A 34 -0.90 -4.97 -13.68
N TYR A 35 -0.34 -5.58 -12.65
CA TYR A 35 1.11 -5.68 -12.46
C TYR A 35 1.45 -6.86 -11.55
N ASP A 36 2.64 -7.42 -11.70
CA ASP A 36 3.14 -8.49 -10.82
C ASP A 36 4.40 -8.04 -10.09
N LEU A 37 4.22 -7.32 -9.00
CA LEU A 37 5.27 -6.92 -8.10
C LEU A 37 5.33 -7.86 -6.89
N THR A 38 6.52 -8.11 -6.40
CA THR A 38 6.76 -8.74 -5.11
C THR A 38 6.43 -7.76 -3.97
N THR A 39 6.30 -8.27 -2.75
CA THR A 39 6.05 -7.45 -1.56
C THR A 39 7.08 -6.31 -1.41
N ASN A 40 8.38 -6.62 -1.58
CA ASN A 40 9.43 -5.61 -1.45
C ASN A 40 9.38 -4.57 -2.58
N GLU A 41 9.05 -4.98 -3.80
CA GLU A 41 8.90 -4.05 -4.92
C GLU A 41 7.73 -3.09 -4.69
N ILE A 42 6.60 -3.58 -4.16
CA ILE A 42 5.47 -2.70 -3.80
C ILE A 42 5.88 -1.73 -2.69
N LYS A 43 6.53 -2.20 -1.63
CA LYS A 43 6.97 -1.34 -0.51
C LYS A 43 7.96 -0.26 -0.96
N VAL A 44 8.94 -0.62 -1.81
CA VAL A 44 9.90 0.35 -2.36
C VAL A 44 9.18 1.35 -3.27
N MET A 45 8.22 0.89 -4.09
CA MET A 45 7.45 1.82 -4.94
C MET A 45 6.56 2.73 -4.11
N ASP A 46 5.90 2.24 -3.07
CA ASP A 46 5.12 3.07 -2.13
C ASP A 46 5.99 4.11 -1.42
N TYR A 47 7.21 3.73 -1.01
CA TYR A 47 8.19 4.67 -0.47
C TYR A 47 8.55 5.77 -1.50
N ILE A 48 8.80 5.42 -2.76
CA ILE A 48 9.09 6.39 -3.82
C ILE A 48 7.88 7.31 -4.04
N ILE A 49 6.68 6.76 -4.14
CA ILE A 49 5.44 7.53 -4.31
C ILE A 49 5.19 8.46 -3.12
N SER A 50 5.54 8.05 -1.89
CA SER A 50 5.36 8.90 -0.71
C SER A 50 6.18 10.19 -0.73
N LYS A 51 7.18 10.30 -1.61
CA LYS A 51 7.94 11.53 -1.83
C LYS A 51 7.22 12.53 -2.74
N ILE A 52 6.16 12.11 -3.43
CA ILE A 52 5.32 12.95 -4.30
C ILE A 52 4.17 13.50 -3.46
N LYS A 53 3.95 14.80 -3.53
CA LYS A 53 2.79 15.42 -2.89
C LYS A 53 1.57 15.38 -3.82
N PRO A 54 0.36 15.19 -3.30
CA PRO A 54 -0.85 15.15 -4.13
C PRO A 54 -1.16 16.41 -4.96
N ALA A 55 -0.44 17.51 -4.71
CA ALA A 55 -0.57 18.77 -5.41
C ALA A 55 0.56 19.01 -6.43
N ASP A 56 1.57 18.15 -6.48
CA ASP A 56 2.69 18.31 -7.41
C ASP A 56 2.19 18.21 -8.86
N GLU A 57 2.69 19.07 -9.73
CA GLU A 57 2.34 19.15 -11.15
C GLU A 57 3.33 18.38 -12.02
N GLU A 58 4.56 18.18 -11.51
CA GLU A 58 5.65 17.50 -12.20
C GLU A 58 6.32 16.48 -11.28
N PHE A 59 7.00 15.50 -11.86
CA PHE A 59 7.84 14.58 -11.10
C PHE A 59 9.23 15.19 -10.90
N ASP A 60 9.59 15.38 -9.64
CA ASP A 60 10.97 15.57 -9.25
C ASP A 60 11.74 14.25 -9.25
N THR A 61 13.06 14.31 -9.42
CA THR A 61 13.92 13.15 -9.14
C THR A 61 13.86 12.83 -7.66
N VAL A 62 13.52 11.58 -7.35
CA VAL A 62 13.49 11.11 -5.96
C VAL A 62 14.91 10.81 -5.52
N HIS A 63 15.43 11.62 -4.59
CA HIS A 63 16.72 11.43 -3.95
C HIS A 63 16.57 10.65 -2.64
N SER A 64 17.38 9.61 -2.46
CA SER A 64 17.39 8.76 -1.28
C SER A 64 18.73 8.03 -1.14
N SER A 65 18.80 7.03 -0.27
CA SER A 65 19.90 6.11 -0.18
C SER A 65 19.43 4.69 0.12
N LEU A 66 20.23 3.69 -0.24
CA LEU A 66 19.95 2.30 0.12
C LEU A 66 19.84 2.12 1.64
N TYR A 67 20.58 2.94 2.38
CA TYR A 67 20.52 3.02 3.83
C TYR A 67 19.16 3.53 4.31
N GLU A 68 18.69 4.67 3.80
CA GLU A 68 17.39 5.26 4.13
C GLU A 68 16.24 4.29 3.79
N ILE A 69 16.25 3.75 2.56
CA ILE A 69 15.24 2.78 2.13
C ILE A 69 15.22 1.55 3.05
N SER A 70 16.41 0.99 3.39
CA SER A 70 16.48 -0.17 4.26
C SER A 70 15.92 0.10 5.66
N ASN A 71 16.17 1.28 6.21
CA ASN A 71 15.66 1.68 7.53
C ASN A 71 14.14 1.88 7.53
N VAL A 72 13.61 2.62 6.55
CA VAL A 72 12.17 2.85 6.43
C VAL A 72 11.42 1.53 6.27
N LEU A 73 11.97 0.58 5.51
CA LEU A 73 11.39 -0.74 5.32
C LEU A 73 11.66 -1.72 6.47
N GLY A 74 12.37 -1.33 7.52
CA GLY A 74 12.72 -2.19 8.65
C GLY A 74 13.66 -3.35 8.30
N LEU A 75 14.48 -3.21 7.25
CA LEU A 75 15.40 -4.24 6.79
C LEU A 75 16.74 -4.19 7.52
N LYS A 76 17.33 -5.34 7.79
CA LYS A 76 18.70 -5.42 8.37
C LYS A 76 19.71 -4.83 7.41
N ARG A 77 20.60 -3.97 7.93
CA ARG A 77 21.69 -3.36 7.15
C ARG A 77 22.74 -4.41 6.82
N SER A 78 22.92 -4.67 5.57
CA SER A 78 23.96 -5.60 5.07
C SER A 78 24.22 -5.36 3.58
N GLY A 79 25.38 -5.77 3.09
CA GLY A 79 25.67 -5.76 1.65
C GLY A 79 24.66 -6.59 0.86
N ARG A 80 24.16 -7.68 1.42
CA ARG A 80 23.11 -8.50 0.81
C ARG A 80 21.80 -7.70 0.64
N THR A 81 21.38 -6.96 1.66
CA THR A 81 20.18 -6.11 1.62
C THR A 81 20.33 -5.02 0.57
N TYR A 82 21.50 -4.38 0.48
CA TYR A 82 21.75 -3.33 -0.52
C TYR A 82 21.71 -3.88 -1.94
N ASN A 83 22.29 -5.06 -2.17
CA ASN A 83 22.17 -5.73 -3.47
C ASN A 83 20.71 -6.10 -3.80
N GLN A 84 19.93 -6.55 -2.81
CA GLN A 84 18.52 -6.84 -2.99
C GLN A 84 17.72 -5.58 -3.33
N LEU A 85 17.96 -4.45 -2.66
CA LEU A 85 17.32 -3.17 -2.96
C LEU A 85 17.68 -2.66 -4.35
N THR A 86 18.94 -2.75 -4.75
CA THR A 86 19.36 -2.40 -6.12
C THR A 86 18.66 -3.27 -7.17
N ASN A 87 18.52 -4.57 -6.90
CA ASN A 87 17.75 -5.46 -7.78
C ASN A 87 16.26 -5.13 -7.77
N THR A 88 15.70 -4.71 -6.64
CA THR A 88 14.31 -4.25 -6.55
C THR A 88 14.07 -3.02 -7.45
N LEU A 89 14.97 -2.03 -7.41
CA LEU A 89 14.90 -0.86 -8.31
C LEU A 89 15.01 -1.25 -9.78
N ARG A 90 15.91 -2.21 -10.11
CA ARG A 90 16.02 -2.75 -11.47
C ARG A 90 14.73 -3.41 -11.93
N ASN A 91 14.12 -4.21 -11.07
CA ASN A 91 12.85 -4.88 -11.38
C ASN A 91 11.71 -3.87 -11.56
N LEU A 92 11.63 -2.82 -10.74
CA LEU A 92 10.63 -1.74 -10.89
C LEU A 92 10.77 -1.01 -12.24
N ARG A 93 11.98 -0.90 -12.79
CA ARG A 93 12.18 -0.37 -14.13
C ARG A 93 11.75 -1.35 -15.22
N GLN A 94 11.97 -2.64 -15.04
CA GLN A 94 11.75 -3.69 -16.05
C GLN A 94 10.34 -4.26 -16.05
N LYS A 95 9.69 -4.32 -14.89
CA LYS A 95 8.33 -4.87 -14.76
C LYS A 95 7.30 -3.87 -15.23
N GLU A 96 6.37 -4.38 -16.03
CA GLU A 96 5.30 -3.57 -16.59
C GLU A 96 4.17 -3.34 -15.59
N VAL A 97 3.57 -2.17 -15.71
CA VAL A 97 2.23 -1.86 -15.23
C VAL A 97 1.35 -1.57 -16.44
N ILE A 98 0.20 -2.22 -16.48
CA ILE A 98 -0.78 -2.07 -17.56
C ILE A 98 -2.03 -1.46 -16.95
N ILE A 99 -2.42 -0.29 -17.43
CA ILE A 99 -3.63 0.41 -16.96
C ILE A 99 -4.54 0.58 -18.16
N TYR A 100 -5.72 -0.04 -18.10
CA TYR A 100 -6.72 0.08 -19.15
C TYR A 100 -7.66 1.26 -18.84
N ASN A 101 -7.83 2.13 -19.82
CA ASN A 101 -8.80 3.23 -19.79
C ASN A 101 -9.98 2.84 -20.68
N GLU A 102 -11.14 2.62 -20.06
CA GLU A 102 -12.37 2.23 -20.74
C GLU A 102 -12.96 3.35 -21.60
N ASP A 103 -12.83 4.61 -21.17
CA ASP A 103 -13.40 5.76 -21.88
C ASP A 103 -12.69 6.03 -23.23
N THR A 104 -11.39 5.77 -23.29
CA THR A 104 -10.59 5.97 -24.50
C THR A 104 -10.25 4.67 -25.21
N GLU A 105 -10.65 3.52 -24.67
CA GLU A 105 -10.32 2.16 -25.16
C GLU A 105 -8.81 1.95 -25.34
N THR A 106 -7.98 2.60 -24.50
CA THR A 106 -6.53 2.54 -24.57
C THR A 106 -5.94 1.82 -23.37
N ALA A 107 -4.81 1.14 -23.59
CA ALA A 107 -3.99 0.58 -22.54
C ALA A 107 -2.67 1.34 -22.42
N THR A 108 -2.41 1.91 -21.26
CA THR A 108 -1.09 2.43 -20.92
C THR A 108 -0.23 1.29 -20.43
N VAL A 109 0.88 1.00 -21.13
CA VAL A 109 1.87 -0.01 -20.75
C VAL A 109 3.19 0.72 -20.50
N THR A 110 3.74 0.57 -19.29
CA THR A 110 4.99 1.25 -18.91
C THR A 110 5.69 0.52 -17.76
N GLY A 111 6.96 0.84 -17.53
CA GLY A 111 7.64 0.48 -16.27
C GLY A 111 7.21 1.45 -15.14
N TRP A 112 7.53 1.10 -13.91
CA TRP A 112 7.31 1.98 -12.76
C TRP A 112 8.32 3.10 -12.68
N LEU A 113 9.59 2.78 -12.96
CA LEU A 113 10.68 3.74 -13.06
C LEU A 113 11.09 3.93 -14.51
N GLN A 114 11.38 5.16 -14.88
CA GLN A 114 12.00 5.50 -16.15
C GLN A 114 13.47 5.13 -16.10
N GLU A 115 14.15 5.58 -15.04
CA GLU A 115 15.57 5.33 -14.78
C GLU A 115 15.86 5.40 -13.28
N PHE A 116 17.00 4.87 -12.89
CA PHE A 116 17.55 5.04 -11.55
C PHE A 116 19.08 4.92 -11.58
N ASP A 117 19.71 5.62 -10.66
CA ASP A 117 21.15 5.56 -10.43
C ASP A 117 21.43 5.15 -8.98
N VAL A 118 22.47 4.34 -8.78
CA VAL A 118 22.94 3.97 -7.45
C VAL A 118 24.47 4.17 -7.43
N THR A 119 24.95 5.07 -6.58
CA THR A 119 26.37 5.33 -6.43
C THR A 119 27.07 4.23 -5.61
N ARG A 120 28.41 4.22 -5.65
CA ARG A 120 29.19 3.30 -4.79
C ARG A 120 28.98 3.53 -3.30
N THR A 121 28.59 4.74 -2.90
CA THR A 121 28.26 5.10 -1.51
C THR A 121 26.82 4.77 -1.14
N GLY A 122 26.03 4.22 -2.08
CA GLY A 122 24.66 3.81 -1.84
C GLY A 122 23.63 4.96 -1.97
N GLN A 123 24.01 6.12 -2.51
CA GLN A 123 23.02 7.15 -2.86
C GLN A 123 22.17 6.67 -4.03
N VAL A 124 20.89 6.97 -3.98
CA VAL A 124 19.89 6.56 -4.97
C VAL A 124 19.21 7.79 -5.55
N GLU A 125 19.16 7.85 -6.86
CA GLU A 125 18.33 8.78 -7.63
C GLU A 125 17.37 7.96 -8.47
N ALA A 126 16.07 8.20 -8.37
CA ALA A 126 15.05 7.46 -9.10
C ALA A 126 14.08 8.42 -9.78
N LYS A 127 13.79 8.17 -11.06
CA LYS A 127 12.77 8.91 -11.82
C LYS A 127 11.61 7.98 -12.14
N ILE A 128 10.42 8.42 -11.78
CA ILE A 128 9.18 7.71 -12.08
C ILE A 128 8.86 7.85 -13.56
N SER A 129 8.28 6.82 -14.17
CA SER A 129 7.86 6.89 -15.57
C SER A 129 6.83 8.01 -15.77
N LEU A 130 7.08 8.90 -16.75
CA LEU A 130 6.17 9.99 -17.10
C LEU A 130 4.77 9.50 -17.51
N LYS A 131 4.64 8.26 -17.97
CA LYS A 131 3.34 7.64 -18.28
C LYS A 131 2.46 7.43 -17.04
N LEU A 132 3.06 7.47 -15.84
CA LEU A 132 2.32 7.39 -14.57
C LEU A 132 1.88 8.77 -14.04
N ALA A 133 2.27 9.88 -14.67
CA ALA A 133 1.88 11.23 -14.26
C ALA A 133 0.35 11.41 -14.06
N PRO A 134 -0.53 10.91 -14.96
CA PRO A 134 -1.98 11.04 -14.75
C PRO A 134 -2.50 10.38 -13.47
N TYR A 135 -1.76 9.41 -12.92
CA TYR A 135 -2.16 8.60 -11.78
C TYR A 135 -1.47 8.98 -10.47
N LEU A 136 -0.48 9.88 -10.50
CA LEU A 136 0.32 10.26 -9.33
C LEU A 136 0.46 11.78 -9.13
N LEU A 137 0.18 12.59 -10.15
CA LEU A 137 0.29 14.04 -10.09
C LEU A 137 -1.07 14.73 -10.14
N GLU A 138 -1.13 15.95 -9.58
CA GLU A 138 -2.33 16.81 -9.56
C GLU A 138 -3.57 16.11 -8.97
N LEU A 139 -3.36 15.17 -8.05
CA LEU A 139 -4.44 14.33 -7.53
C LEU A 139 -5.51 15.14 -6.78
N LYS A 140 -5.11 16.27 -6.17
CA LYS A 140 -6.07 17.15 -5.46
C LYS A 140 -7.03 17.84 -6.40
N SER A 141 -6.57 18.26 -7.58
CA SER A 141 -7.39 18.95 -8.58
C SER A 141 -8.24 17.97 -9.38
N LYS A 142 -7.68 16.81 -9.72
CA LYS A 142 -8.38 15.75 -10.49
C LYS A 142 -9.43 14.99 -9.67
N GLY A 143 -9.24 14.91 -8.35
CA GLY A 143 -10.07 14.04 -7.50
C GLY A 143 -9.84 12.55 -7.80
N HIS A 144 -10.73 11.68 -7.32
CA HIS A 144 -10.70 10.24 -7.56
C HIS A 144 -9.37 9.55 -7.20
N TYR A 145 -8.80 9.92 -6.05
CA TYR A 145 -7.57 9.33 -5.54
C TYR A 145 -7.76 8.81 -4.11
N THR A 146 -6.90 7.89 -3.73
CA THR A 146 -6.88 7.27 -2.41
C THR A 146 -5.55 7.56 -1.74
N GLN A 147 -5.61 7.79 -0.45
CA GLN A 147 -4.45 8.02 0.41
C GLN A 147 -4.38 6.98 1.51
N HIS A 148 -3.15 6.58 1.85
CA HIS A 148 -2.87 5.77 3.02
C HIS A 148 -1.51 6.13 3.60
N VAL A 149 -1.27 5.73 4.83
CA VAL A 149 0.02 5.95 5.49
C VAL A 149 1.01 4.87 5.04
N LEU A 150 2.25 5.26 4.74
CA LEU A 150 3.30 4.35 4.28
C LEU A 150 3.55 3.20 5.27
N SER A 151 3.51 3.48 6.58
CA SER A 151 3.67 2.45 7.63
C SER A 151 2.70 1.29 7.50
N ASP A 152 1.47 1.53 7.03
CA ASP A 152 0.47 0.48 6.89
C ASP A 152 0.90 -0.57 5.86
N THR A 153 1.44 -0.14 4.72
CA THR A 153 1.92 -1.10 3.70
C THR A 153 3.27 -1.72 4.06
N ILE A 154 4.12 -1.01 4.80
CA ILE A 154 5.42 -1.54 5.26
C ILE A 154 5.23 -2.72 6.23
N GLN A 155 4.27 -2.66 7.14
CA GLN A 155 4.05 -3.73 8.11
C GLN A 155 3.40 -5.00 7.54
N LEU A 156 2.80 -4.94 6.35
CA LEU A 156 2.20 -6.09 5.67
C LEU A 156 3.27 -6.93 4.97
N ASP A 157 3.29 -8.25 5.17
CA ASP A 157 4.33 -9.15 4.64
C ASP A 157 3.94 -9.79 3.30
N SER A 158 2.66 -9.76 2.94
CA SER A 158 2.15 -10.34 1.71
C SER A 158 1.82 -9.26 0.67
N LYS A 159 2.22 -9.48 -0.59
CA LYS A 159 1.78 -8.65 -1.72
C LYS A 159 0.24 -8.62 -1.83
N TYR A 160 -0.41 -9.70 -1.47
CA TYR A 160 -1.86 -9.81 -1.50
C TYR A 160 -2.51 -8.98 -0.41
N SER A 161 -1.94 -8.97 0.79
CA SER A 161 -2.42 -8.12 1.89
C SER A 161 -2.28 -6.64 1.54
N ILE A 162 -1.16 -6.22 0.94
CA ILE A 162 -0.97 -4.83 0.50
C ILE A 162 -2.00 -4.46 -0.59
N ARG A 163 -2.25 -5.35 -1.56
CA ARG A 163 -3.24 -5.07 -2.62
C ARG A 163 -4.66 -5.00 -2.06
N LEU A 164 -5.06 -5.96 -1.23
CA LEU A 164 -6.38 -5.96 -0.60
C LEU A 164 -6.56 -4.72 0.29
N TYR A 165 -5.55 -4.37 1.07
CA TYR A 165 -5.55 -3.16 1.88
C TYR A 165 -5.80 -1.90 1.03
N LYS A 166 -5.10 -1.72 -0.09
CA LYS A 166 -5.30 -0.58 -0.99
C LYS A 166 -6.71 -0.56 -1.61
N LEU A 167 -7.24 -1.71 -2.01
CA LEU A 167 -8.62 -1.83 -2.51
C LEU A 167 -9.64 -1.44 -1.43
N MET A 168 -9.44 -1.87 -0.19
CA MET A 168 -10.32 -1.51 0.92
C MET A 168 -10.21 -0.01 1.28
N ARG A 169 -9.03 0.60 1.20
CA ARG A 169 -8.85 2.05 1.36
C ARG A 169 -9.55 2.83 0.25
N GLU A 170 -9.55 2.32 -0.96
CA GLU A 170 -10.28 2.93 -2.08
C GLU A 170 -11.79 2.87 -1.83
N ALA A 171 -12.32 1.74 -1.38
CA ALA A 171 -13.73 1.56 -1.05
C ALA A 171 -14.19 2.43 0.15
N ASP A 172 -13.28 2.83 1.02
CA ASP A 172 -13.55 3.54 2.31
C ASP A 172 -13.90 5.04 2.14
N LYS A 173 -14.06 5.54 0.92
CA LYS A 173 -14.31 6.97 0.64
C LYS A 173 -15.58 7.54 1.28
N ASN A 174 -16.55 6.70 1.58
CA ASN A 174 -17.84 7.08 2.14
C ASN A 174 -17.97 6.69 3.63
N ARG A 175 -16.87 6.64 4.36
CA ARG A 175 -16.83 6.31 5.78
C ARG A 175 -17.84 7.15 6.58
N GLY A 176 -18.81 6.50 7.17
CA GLY A 176 -19.79 7.14 8.06
C GLY A 176 -21.26 6.87 7.73
N LYS A 177 -21.60 6.28 6.58
CA LYS A 177 -22.98 5.94 6.22
C LYS A 177 -23.22 4.44 5.97
N ILE A 178 -22.25 3.75 5.36
CA ILE A 178 -22.36 2.32 5.00
C ILE A 178 -20.96 1.72 5.20
N ALA A 179 -20.89 0.48 5.68
CA ALA A 179 -19.63 -0.24 5.77
C ALA A 179 -18.96 -0.31 4.38
N PRO A 180 -17.69 0.10 4.24
CA PRO A 180 -16.97 -0.04 2.99
C PRO A 180 -16.96 -1.49 2.53
N VAL A 181 -17.27 -1.71 1.26
CA VAL A 181 -17.35 -3.06 0.70
C VAL A 181 -16.80 -3.08 -0.72
N ILE A 182 -16.02 -4.11 -1.01
CA ILE A 182 -15.67 -4.49 -2.38
C ILE A 182 -16.48 -5.72 -2.79
N LYS A 183 -16.95 -5.73 -4.05
CA LYS A 183 -17.77 -6.81 -4.61
C LYS A 183 -17.21 -7.20 -5.95
N HIS A 184 -16.84 -8.46 -6.09
CA HIS A 184 -16.25 -9.00 -7.31
C HIS A 184 -16.65 -10.46 -7.50
N THR A 185 -16.63 -10.91 -8.74
CA THR A 185 -16.58 -12.34 -9.00
C THR A 185 -15.23 -12.92 -8.56
N PRO A 186 -15.13 -14.23 -8.28
CA PRO A 186 -13.84 -14.85 -7.98
C PRO A 186 -12.78 -14.62 -9.06
N GLU A 187 -13.19 -14.61 -10.32
CA GLU A 187 -12.33 -14.40 -11.47
C GLU A 187 -11.77 -12.95 -11.51
N GLU A 188 -12.61 -11.95 -11.31
CA GLU A 188 -12.18 -10.54 -11.22
C GLU A 188 -11.24 -10.33 -10.04
N LEU A 189 -11.59 -10.90 -8.87
CA LEU A 189 -10.77 -10.78 -7.67
C LEU A 189 -9.39 -11.42 -7.87
N ALA A 190 -9.31 -12.57 -8.54
CA ALA A 190 -8.05 -13.21 -8.89
C ALA A 190 -7.16 -12.30 -9.77
N VAL A 191 -7.76 -11.59 -10.73
CA VAL A 191 -7.06 -10.61 -11.59
C VAL A 191 -6.58 -9.42 -10.77
N LEU A 192 -7.45 -8.82 -9.97
CA LEU A 192 -7.12 -7.69 -9.09
C LEU A 192 -5.99 -8.04 -8.12
N MET A 193 -6.00 -9.24 -7.58
CA MET A 193 -4.95 -9.72 -6.67
C MET A 193 -3.66 -10.14 -7.39
N SER A 194 -3.62 -10.14 -8.73
CA SER A 194 -2.55 -10.74 -9.54
C SER A 194 -2.22 -12.17 -9.07
N ALA A 195 -3.27 -12.94 -8.81
CA ALA A 195 -3.12 -14.33 -8.40
C ALA A 195 -2.69 -15.20 -9.59
N PRO A 196 -1.80 -16.18 -9.39
CA PRO A 196 -1.37 -17.05 -10.47
C PRO A 196 -2.55 -17.89 -10.99
N LYS A 197 -2.49 -18.27 -12.28
CA LYS A 197 -3.54 -19.09 -12.92
C LYS A 197 -3.81 -20.42 -12.19
N SER A 198 -2.83 -20.94 -11.45
CA SER A 198 -2.97 -22.13 -10.62
C SER A 198 -3.97 -21.96 -9.46
N TYR A 199 -4.36 -20.71 -9.12
CA TYR A 199 -5.36 -20.37 -8.11
C TYR A 199 -6.71 -19.96 -8.71
N ALA A 200 -7.02 -20.38 -9.93
CA ALA A 200 -8.26 -20.03 -10.62
C ALA A 200 -9.54 -20.55 -9.93
N SER A 201 -9.45 -21.64 -9.15
CA SER A 201 -10.61 -22.10 -8.37
C SER A 201 -10.80 -21.26 -7.11
N TRP A 202 -12.06 -20.95 -6.78
CA TRP A 202 -12.37 -20.16 -5.58
C TRP A 202 -11.73 -20.73 -4.30
N GLY A 203 -11.80 -22.04 -4.08
CA GLY A 203 -11.20 -22.66 -2.90
C GLY A 203 -9.71 -22.32 -2.77
N ARG A 204 -8.93 -22.48 -3.86
CA ARG A 204 -7.50 -22.17 -3.84
C ARG A 204 -7.24 -20.67 -3.72
N LEU A 205 -8.02 -19.83 -4.41
CA LEU A 205 -7.91 -18.38 -4.30
C LEU A 205 -8.18 -17.92 -2.87
N ASN A 206 -9.24 -18.42 -2.26
CA ASN A 206 -9.59 -18.10 -0.89
C ASN A 206 -8.49 -18.55 0.08
N ASP A 207 -8.06 -19.82 0.01
CA ASP A 207 -7.12 -20.39 0.98
C ASP A 207 -5.69 -19.83 0.85
N LYS A 208 -5.27 -19.45 -0.35
CA LYS A 208 -3.88 -19.01 -0.62
C LYS A 208 -3.70 -17.51 -0.75
N VAL A 209 -4.78 -16.77 -0.97
CA VAL A 209 -4.73 -15.32 -1.27
C VAL A 209 -5.62 -14.53 -0.33
N ILE A 210 -6.95 -14.78 -0.37
CA ILE A 210 -7.92 -13.87 0.24
C ILE A 210 -7.93 -14.00 1.75
N LYS A 211 -8.13 -15.22 2.27
CA LYS A 211 -8.19 -15.45 3.73
C LYS A 211 -6.90 -15.06 4.43
N PRO A 212 -5.69 -15.47 3.97
CA PRO A 212 -4.45 -15.03 4.60
C PRO A 212 -4.25 -13.50 4.55
N ALA A 213 -4.71 -12.84 3.46
CA ALA A 213 -4.62 -11.38 3.36
C ALA A 213 -5.56 -10.67 4.35
N ILE A 214 -6.79 -11.17 4.51
CA ILE A 214 -7.75 -10.66 5.51
C ILE A 214 -7.19 -10.87 6.93
N ASP A 215 -6.73 -12.08 7.25
CA ASP A 215 -6.19 -12.41 8.57
C ASP A 215 -4.99 -11.50 8.93
N GLU A 216 -4.10 -11.24 7.96
CA GLU A 216 -2.96 -10.34 8.17
C GLU A 216 -3.39 -8.88 8.35
N ILE A 217 -4.34 -8.37 7.56
CA ILE A 217 -4.84 -7.00 7.69
C ILE A 217 -5.51 -6.82 9.04
N ASN A 218 -6.39 -7.72 9.44
CA ASN A 218 -7.10 -7.66 10.72
C ASN A 218 -6.13 -7.71 11.92
N LEU A 219 -4.99 -8.40 11.77
CA LEU A 219 -3.97 -8.46 12.81
C LEU A 219 -3.15 -7.17 12.92
N LYS A 220 -2.83 -6.53 11.79
CA LYS A 220 -1.81 -5.48 11.72
C LYS A 220 -2.36 -4.07 11.51
N ILE A 221 -3.53 -3.91 10.90
CA ILE A 221 -4.10 -2.61 10.56
C ILE A 221 -5.17 -2.23 11.57
N ILE A 222 -4.87 -1.21 12.36
CA ILE A 222 -5.69 -0.83 13.55
C ILE A 222 -7.12 -0.42 13.19
N ASP A 223 -7.32 0.21 12.03
CA ASP A 223 -8.59 0.78 11.61
C ASP A 223 -9.29 -0.05 10.51
N MET A 224 -8.96 -1.33 10.43
CA MET A 224 -9.62 -2.31 9.56
C MET A 224 -9.98 -3.57 10.34
N ASP A 225 -11.19 -4.06 10.09
CA ASP A 225 -11.69 -5.36 10.52
C ASP A 225 -12.49 -5.94 9.36
N LEU A 226 -11.85 -6.81 8.58
CA LEU A 226 -12.37 -7.30 7.32
C LEU A 226 -13.15 -8.60 7.51
N GLU A 227 -14.36 -8.63 6.99
CA GLU A 227 -15.21 -9.82 6.95
C GLU A 227 -15.49 -10.24 5.51
N LEU A 228 -15.39 -11.55 5.26
CA LEU A 228 -15.61 -12.17 3.96
C LEU A 228 -16.99 -12.82 3.89
N HIS A 229 -17.76 -12.43 2.89
CA HIS A 229 -19.03 -13.04 2.54
C HIS A 229 -19.02 -13.54 1.10
N THR A 230 -19.75 -14.64 0.83
CA THR A 230 -19.83 -15.22 -0.51
C THR A 230 -21.27 -15.53 -0.87
N LYS A 231 -21.63 -15.22 -2.14
CA LYS A 231 -22.90 -15.68 -2.71
C LYS A 231 -22.65 -16.89 -3.61
N LYS A 232 -23.51 -17.88 -3.49
CA LYS A 232 -23.41 -19.13 -4.26
C LYS A 232 -24.62 -19.30 -5.17
N ARG A 233 -24.36 -19.90 -6.34
CA ARG A 233 -25.37 -20.44 -7.24
C ARG A 233 -25.14 -21.93 -7.37
N GLY A 234 -25.94 -22.73 -6.69
CA GLY A 234 -25.65 -24.15 -6.46
C GLY A 234 -24.34 -24.34 -5.66
N ARG A 235 -23.39 -25.07 -6.23
CA ARG A 235 -22.07 -25.32 -5.59
C ARG A 235 -21.02 -24.25 -5.93
N LYS A 236 -21.28 -23.38 -6.93
CA LYS A 236 -20.31 -22.38 -7.41
C LYS A 236 -20.48 -21.08 -6.63
N VAL A 237 -19.39 -20.50 -6.13
CA VAL A 237 -19.34 -19.11 -5.65
C VAL A 237 -19.37 -18.21 -6.88
N VAL A 238 -20.31 -17.29 -6.92
CA VAL A 238 -20.53 -16.35 -8.03
C VAL A 238 -20.16 -14.92 -7.68
N GLU A 239 -20.19 -14.58 -6.40
CA GLU A 239 -19.83 -13.24 -5.91
C GLU A 239 -19.11 -13.37 -4.57
N VAL A 240 -18.12 -12.51 -4.38
CA VAL A 240 -17.32 -12.35 -3.16
C VAL A 240 -17.50 -10.92 -2.70
N GLU A 241 -17.87 -10.74 -1.44
CA GLU A 241 -18.00 -9.46 -0.79
C GLU A 241 -17.04 -9.41 0.39
N ILE A 242 -16.22 -8.35 0.48
CA ILE A 242 -15.33 -8.13 1.62
C ILE A 242 -15.71 -6.78 2.22
N TYR A 243 -16.16 -6.80 3.46
CA TYR A 243 -16.59 -5.63 4.21
C TYR A 243 -15.51 -5.20 5.18
N ASN A 244 -15.35 -3.89 5.38
CA ASN A 244 -14.64 -3.36 6.54
C ASN A 244 -15.68 -3.02 7.62
N THR A 245 -15.77 -3.85 8.64
CA THR A 245 -16.73 -3.70 9.74
C THR A 245 -16.17 -2.83 10.87
N PHE A 246 -14.95 -2.35 10.75
CA PHE A 246 -14.35 -1.44 11.72
C PHE A 246 -15.09 -0.10 11.76
N TYR A 247 -15.77 0.15 12.87
CA TYR A 247 -16.32 1.46 13.19
C TYR A 247 -15.44 2.12 14.25
N PRO A 248 -14.77 3.25 13.91
CA PRO A 248 -14.10 4.02 14.94
C PRO A 248 -15.15 4.41 15.97
N ARG A 249 -15.08 3.81 17.16
CA ARG A 249 -15.87 4.31 18.29
C ARG A 249 -15.51 5.77 18.39
N LYS A 250 -16.48 6.67 18.18
CA LYS A 250 -16.35 8.04 18.63
C LYS A 250 -16.18 7.94 20.14
N HIS A 251 -14.93 7.87 20.60
CA HIS A 251 -14.63 8.22 21.95
C HIS A 251 -14.98 9.70 22.05
N SER A 252 -16.24 9.99 22.38
CA SER A 252 -16.49 11.11 23.24
C SER A 252 -15.71 10.77 24.50
N ILE A 253 -14.50 11.24 24.59
CA ILE A 253 -13.85 11.47 25.87
C ILE A 253 -14.67 12.61 26.50
N LYS A 254 -15.86 12.30 26.95
CA LYS A 254 -16.46 13.01 28.04
C LYS A 254 -15.49 12.74 29.17
N ASN A 255 -14.83 13.80 29.63
CA ASN A 255 -13.83 13.87 30.68
C ASN A 255 -13.75 12.57 31.49
N PRO A 256 -12.57 11.91 31.56
CA PRO A 256 -12.45 10.72 32.38
C PRO A 256 -12.95 11.10 33.77
N VAL A 257 -14.01 10.45 34.23
CA VAL A 257 -14.48 10.61 35.59
C VAL A 257 -13.29 10.20 36.46
N PRO A 258 -12.75 11.11 37.31
CA PRO A 258 -11.60 10.78 38.13
C PRO A 258 -11.95 9.57 38.98
N MET A 259 -11.16 8.53 38.95
CA MET A 259 -11.39 7.29 39.74
C MET A 259 -11.44 7.53 41.26
N THR A 260 -11.09 8.71 41.72
CA THR A 260 -11.16 9.14 43.13
C THR A 260 -12.58 9.24 43.71
N ASN A 261 -13.62 9.26 42.91
CA ASN A 261 -15.00 9.36 43.41
C ASN A 261 -15.67 7.99 43.72
N TRP A 262 -14.96 6.90 43.56
CA TRP A 262 -15.51 5.53 43.83
C TRP A 262 -15.28 5.06 45.27
N LEU A 263 -14.42 5.70 46.04
CA LEU A 263 -13.99 5.27 47.38
C LEU A 263 -14.56 6.08 48.56
N ASN A 264 -15.36 7.11 48.27
CA ASN A 264 -15.99 7.94 49.32
C ASN A 264 -17.50 7.90 49.18
N LYS A 265 -18.09 6.73 49.53
CA LYS A 265 -19.45 6.63 50.07
C LYS A 265 -19.48 5.52 51.11
#